data_f578c85b41d9e1b2fb0c83e7185da4ed
#
_entry.id   f578c85b41d9e1b2fb0c83e7185da4ed
#
_cell.length_a   1.000
_cell.length_b   1.000
_cell.length_c   1.000
_cell.angle_alpha   90.00
_cell.angle_beta   90.00
_cell.angle_gamma   90.00
#
_symmetry.space_group_name_H-M   'P 1'
#
loop_
_entity.id
_entity.type
_entity.pdbx_description
1 polymer ?
#
loop_
_entity_poly.entity_id
_entity_poly.type
_entity_poly.pdbx_seq_one_letter_code
_entity_poly.pdbx_strand_id
1 'polypeptide(L)'
;MDIRKESLKKHYEWNGKIEVVSRVPINSAEDLSLAYTPGVAEPCLEIQKDYDKSFELTRRNNLVAVVTDGTAVLGLGDIGPEAGMPVMEGKCALFKEFGDVDAFPICVRSKDVEEIVNAIYLISGSFGGINLEDIAAPRCFEIEKKLKEKCDIPIFHDDQHGTAVIVAAGLINSLKLVHKNLDEIKVVMNGAGAAGIAIAKHLLNMGVKDITLCDSKGIICKGDPRLNAVKQEMAEITNLSHLEGSLTDAMKGADVFLGISAAGCVSEEMVKSMAKDPILFAMANPTPEIMPDIAKKAGAAVVGTGRSDFPNQINNVLAFPGIFRGALDCRASDINEEMKVAASFAIASLVSDEELNADYILPEAFDKRIGKTVAEAVKKAAIESGVARI
;
A
#
# COMPACT_ATOMS: atom_id res chain seq x y z
N MET A 1 11.36 22.53 -15.69
CA MET A 1 12.50 21.66 -15.26
C MET A 1 12.21 20.24 -15.71
N ASP A 2 13.15 19.55 -16.35
CA ASP A 2 12.99 18.11 -16.65
C ASP A 2 13.30 17.31 -15.38
N ILE A 3 12.25 16.95 -14.65
CA ILE A 3 12.36 16.27 -13.33
C ILE A 3 13.14 14.95 -13.42
N ARG A 4 13.12 14.24 -14.56
CA ARG A 4 13.83 12.95 -14.71
C ARG A 4 15.35 13.18 -14.76
N LYS A 5 15.80 14.17 -15.52
CA LYS A 5 17.22 14.52 -15.60
C LYS A 5 17.74 15.09 -14.28
N GLU A 6 16.94 15.94 -13.63
CA GLU A 6 17.33 16.49 -12.33
C GLU A 6 17.36 15.42 -11.25
N SER A 7 16.40 14.48 -11.23
CA SER A 7 16.41 13.35 -10.31
C SER A 7 17.67 12.49 -10.48
N LEU A 8 18.06 12.14 -11.72
CA LEU A 8 19.29 11.37 -11.95
C LEU A 8 20.53 12.09 -11.44
N LYS A 9 20.63 13.40 -11.72
CA LYS A 9 21.73 14.25 -11.21
C LYS A 9 21.77 14.23 -9.69
N LYS A 10 20.62 14.42 -9.02
CA LYS A 10 20.51 14.39 -7.56
C LYS A 10 20.91 13.05 -6.96
N HIS A 11 20.56 11.93 -7.58
CA HIS A 11 20.98 10.62 -7.09
C HIS A 11 22.50 10.42 -7.13
N TYR A 12 23.20 10.99 -8.13
CA TYR A 12 24.68 11.03 -8.13
C TYR A 12 25.23 11.93 -7.02
N GLU A 13 24.58 13.09 -6.77
CA GLU A 13 25.01 14.03 -5.70
C GLU A 13 24.76 13.45 -4.31
N TRP A 14 23.61 12.80 -4.08
CA TRP A 14 23.25 12.21 -2.78
C TRP A 14 24.08 10.98 -2.43
N ASN A 15 24.49 10.20 -3.41
CA ASN A 15 25.20 8.94 -3.22
C ASN A 15 24.48 7.98 -2.26
N GLY A 16 23.16 7.87 -2.42
CA GLY A 16 22.22 7.16 -1.54
C GLY A 16 21.29 8.12 -0.79
N LYS A 17 20.13 7.62 -0.34
CA LYS A 17 19.10 8.43 0.35
C LYS A 17 19.00 8.13 1.83
N ILE A 18 19.70 7.12 2.30
CA ILE A 18 19.68 6.69 3.70
C ILE A 18 21.09 6.58 4.23
N GLU A 19 21.23 6.74 5.54
CA GLU A 19 22.45 6.46 6.29
C GLU A 19 22.12 5.78 7.61
N VAL A 20 23.08 5.07 8.20
CA VAL A 20 22.98 4.49 9.53
C VAL A 20 23.78 5.34 10.49
N VAL A 21 23.13 5.89 11.52
CA VAL A 21 23.75 6.74 12.53
C VAL A 21 23.68 6.11 13.91
N SER A 22 24.74 6.29 14.71
CA SER A 22 24.72 5.87 16.11
C SER A 22 23.75 6.75 16.91
N ARG A 23 22.90 6.11 17.74
CA ARG A 23 21.99 6.79 18.67
C ARG A 23 22.59 7.02 20.05
N VAL A 24 23.75 6.42 20.32
CA VAL A 24 24.45 6.53 21.59
C VAL A 24 25.82 7.18 21.39
N PRO A 25 26.30 7.98 22.37
CA PRO A 25 27.65 8.51 22.32
C PRO A 25 28.67 7.37 22.52
N ILE A 26 29.79 7.43 21.80
CA ILE A 26 30.98 6.58 22.04
C ILE A 26 32.17 7.52 22.02
N ASN A 27 32.31 8.34 23.08
CA ASN A 27 33.32 9.39 23.16
C ASN A 27 34.33 9.17 24.29
N SER A 28 34.13 8.11 25.09
CA SER A 28 34.97 7.74 26.22
C SER A 28 35.13 6.23 26.37
N ALA A 29 36.11 5.78 27.16
CA ALA A 29 36.26 4.36 27.51
C ALA A 29 35.06 3.83 28.29
N GLU A 30 34.42 4.69 29.08
CA GLU A 30 33.19 4.36 29.79
C GLU A 30 32.02 4.13 28.82
N ASP A 31 31.79 5.05 27.88
CA ASP A 31 30.77 4.90 26.85
C ASP A 31 30.96 3.59 26.06
N LEU A 32 32.20 3.30 25.65
CA LEU A 32 32.54 2.07 24.95
C LEU A 32 32.23 0.84 25.76
N SER A 33 32.53 0.87 27.07
CA SER A 33 32.27 -0.25 27.98
C SER A 33 30.78 -0.51 28.21
N LEU A 34 29.97 0.55 28.23
CA LEU A 34 28.52 0.46 28.31
C LEU A 34 27.87 0.02 26.99
N ALA A 35 28.30 0.61 25.88
CA ALA A 35 27.70 0.35 24.57
C ALA A 35 28.15 -1.00 23.95
N TYR A 36 29.30 -1.52 24.33
CA TYR A 36 29.88 -2.74 23.77
C TYR A 36 30.46 -3.63 24.88
N THR A 37 31.76 -3.92 24.89
CA THR A 37 32.37 -4.85 25.84
C THR A 37 32.94 -4.11 27.06
N PRO A 38 32.61 -4.55 28.30
CA PRO A 38 31.90 -5.79 28.70
C PRO A 38 30.37 -5.62 28.90
N GLY A 39 29.86 -4.39 29.02
CA GLY A 39 28.50 -4.08 29.48
C GLY A 39 27.39 -4.71 28.63
N VAL A 40 27.60 -4.87 27.32
CA VAL A 40 26.62 -5.45 26.38
C VAL A 40 26.22 -6.90 26.71
N ALA A 41 26.97 -7.60 27.55
CA ALA A 41 26.60 -8.94 27.98
C ALA A 41 25.26 -8.97 28.75
N GLU A 42 24.98 -7.97 29.56
CA GLU A 42 23.77 -7.94 30.40
C GLU A 42 22.47 -7.87 29.56
N PRO A 43 22.29 -6.93 28.60
CA PRO A 43 21.12 -6.97 27.74
C PRO A 43 21.02 -8.23 26.89
N CYS A 44 22.13 -8.85 26.47
CA CYS A 44 22.10 -10.15 25.78
C CYS A 44 21.51 -11.25 26.67
N LEU A 45 21.90 -11.31 27.95
CA LEU A 45 21.38 -12.29 28.90
C LEU A 45 19.91 -12.05 29.24
N GLU A 46 19.47 -10.79 29.29
CA GLU A 46 18.05 -10.46 29.46
C GLU A 46 17.19 -10.93 28.27
N ILE A 47 17.65 -10.68 27.05
CA ILE A 47 16.97 -11.16 25.83
C ILE A 47 16.99 -12.69 25.74
N GLN A 48 18.07 -13.35 26.17
CA GLN A 48 18.14 -14.81 26.21
C GLN A 48 17.09 -15.43 27.15
N LYS A 49 16.81 -14.77 28.29
CA LYS A 49 15.79 -15.21 29.24
C LYS A 49 14.37 -14.92 28.73
N ASP A 50 14.19 -13.81 28.08
CA ASP A 50 12.92 -13.33 27.57
C ASP A 50 13.11 -12.67 26.21
N TYR A 51 12.73 -13.41 25.14
CA TYR A 51 12.87 -12.97 23.76
C TYR A 51 12.19 -11.61 23.48
N ASP A 52 11.09 -11.31 24.15
CA ASP A 52 10.35 -10.08 23.98
C ASP A 52 11.16 -8.83 24.39
N LYS A 53 12.13 -8.99 25.28
CA LYS A 53 13.09 -7.93 25.62
C LYS A 53 13.92 -7.43 24.44
N SER A 54 14.01 -8.19 23.34
CA SER A 54 14.65 -7.72 22.10
C SER A 54 13.97 -6.47 21.53
N PHE A 55 12.67 -6.31 21.72
CA PHE A 55 11.92 -5.12 21.31
C PHE A 55 12.09 -3.92 22.26
N GLU A 56 12.52 -4.16 23.49
CA GLU A 56 12.79 -3.09 24.48
C GLU A 56 14.26 -2.65 24.44
N LEU A 57 15.18 -3.61 24.30
CA LEU A 57 16.62 -3.39 24.47
C LEU A 57 17.36 -3.17 23.14
N THR A 58 16.69 -3.33 22.01
CA THR A 58 17.30 -3.08 20.68
C THR A 58 16.41 -2.20 19.80
N ARG A 59 16.96 -1.75 18.66
CA ARG A 59 16.20 -0.96 17.68
C ARG A 59 15.19 -1.81 16.88
N ARG A 60 15.08 -3.09 17.15
CA ARG A 60 14.11 -3.99 16.56
C ARG A 60 12.67 -3.46 16.63
N ASN A 61 12.33 -2.79 17.73
CA ASN A 61 11.00 -2.20 17.96
C ASN A 61 10.58 -1.15 16.91
N ASN A 62 11.53 -0.54 16.21
CA ASN A 62 11.28 0.56 15.27
C ASN A 62 11.92 0.33 13.89
N LEU A 63 12.41 -0.86 13.59
CA LEU A 63 13.13 -1.17 12.36
C LEU A 63 12.29 -2.05 11.44
N VAL A 64 12.05 -1.60 10.21
CA VAL A 64 11.31 -2.32 9.16
C VAL A 64 12.26 -2.69 8.01
N ALA A 65 12.20 -3.92 7.52
CA ALA A 65 12.82 -4.29 6.27
C ALA A 65 11.91 -3.94 5.09
N VAL A 66 12.44 -3.22 4.10
CA VAL A 66 11.76 -2.98 2.81
C VAL A 66 12.35 -3.94 1.80
N VAL A 67 11.60 -4.97 1.43
CA VAL A 67 12.10 -6.13 0.68
C VAL A 67 11.53 -6.16 -0.73
N THR A 68 12.41 -6.34 -1.72
CA THR A 68 12.04 -6.48 -3.14
C THR A 68 12.83 -7.58 -3.85
N ASP A 69 12.23 -8.18 -4.87
CA ASP A 69 12.94 -8.94 -5.91
C ASP A 69 13.09 -8.15 -7.23
N GLY A 70 12.56 -6.91 -7.28
CA GLY A 70 12.65 -6.00 -8.40
C GLY A 70 11.88 -6.43 -9.64
N THR A 71 10.84 -7.27 -9.50
CA THR A 71 10.09 -7.83 -10.64
C THR A 71 8.86 -7.03 -11.05
N ALA A 72 8.45 -6.02 -10.26
CA ALA A 72 7.29 -5.19 -10.56
C ALA A 72 7.54 -3.70 -10.27
N VAL A 73 8.73 -3.21 -10.56
CA VAL A 73 9.10 -1.81 -10.31
C VAL A 73 8.26 -0.87 -11.15
N LEU A 74 7.63 0.09 -10.49
CA LEU A 74 6.62 0.99 -11.04
C LEU A 74 7.00 1.58 -12.41
N GLY A 75 6.22 1.26 -13.44
CA GLY A 75 6.41 1.75 -14.81
C GLY A 75 7.60 1.17 -15.57
N LEU A 76 8.47 0.36 -14.91
CA LEU A 76 9.65 -0.25 -15.49
C LEU A 76 9.54 -1.77 -15.61
N GLY A 77 8.68 -2.40 -14.79
CA GLY A 77 8.50 -3.85 -14.77
C GLY A 77 9.64 -4.59 -14.08
N ASP A 78 10.05 -5.73 -14.66
CA ASP A 78 11.11 -6.60 -14.13
C ASP A 78 12.49 -6.07 -14.52
N ILE A 79 13.09 -5.29 -13.63
CA ILE A 79 14.43 -4.70 -13.81
C ILE A 79 15.50 -5.32 -12.89
N GLY A 80 15.08 -6.25 -12.02
CA GLY A 80 15.93 -6.91 -11.04
C GLY A 80 16.13 -6.11 -9.74
N PRO A 81 16.59 -6.82 -8.69
CA PRO A 81 16.60 -6.27 -7.33
C PRO A 81 17.54 -5.08 -7.14
N GLU A 82 18.75 -5.10 -7.72
CA GLU A 82 19.71 -4.00 -7.56
C GLU A 82 19.26 -2.74 -8.29
N ALA A 83 18.61 -2.87 -9.44
CA ALA A 83 18.06 -1.73 -10.16
C ALA A 83 16.83 -1.13 -9.45
N GLY A 84 16.14 -1.92 -8.61
CA GLY A 84 15.07 -1.47 -7.72
C GLY A 84 15.56 -0.70 -6.48
N MET A 85 16.84 -0.79 -6.11
CA MET A 85 17.38 -0.19 -4.88
C MET A 85 17.06 1.30 -4.71
N PRO A 86 17.12 2.16 -5.74
CA PRO A 86 16.76 3.57 -5.57
C PRO A 86 15.30 3.78 -5.14
N VAL A 87 14.39 2.91 -5.55
CA VAL A 87 12.98 2.95 -5.10
C VAL A 87 12.89 2.52 -3.63
N MET A 88 13.59 1.44 -3.25
CA MET A 88 13.60 0.92 -1.88
C MET A 88 14.19 1.93 -0.88
N GLU A 89 15.28 2.59 -1.23
CA GLU A 89 15.82 3.70 -0.42
C GLU A 89 14.83 4.87 -0.32
N GLY A 90 14.14 5.18 -1.40
CA GLY A 90 13.06 6.18 -1.38
C GLY A 90 11.97 5.80 -0.40
N LYS A 91 11.52 4.54 -0.43
CA LYS A 91 10.53 4.01 0.51
C LYS A 91 11.02 4.12 1.96
N CYS A 92 12.28 3.76 2.24
CA CYS A 92 12.88 3.91 3.57
C CYS A 92 12.89 5.37 4.05
N ALA A 93 13.22 6.32 3.18
CA ALA A 93 13.19 7.74 3.50
C ALA A 93 11.76 8.21 3.84
N LEU A 94 10.75 7.75 3.10
CA LEU A 94 9.34 8.06 3.38
C LEU A 94 8.87 7.45 4.72
N PHE A 95 9.28 6.22 5.05
CA PHE A 95 9.04 5.63 6.37
C PHE A 95 9.55 6.52 7.50
N LYS A 96 10.78 7.03 7.34
CA LYS A 96 11.40 7.90 8.35
C LYS A 96 10.69 9.25 8.45
N GLU A 97 10.45 9.91 7.32
CA GLU A 97 9.90 11.28 7.29
C GLU A 97 8.46 11.33 7.80
N PHE A 98 7.60 10.37 7.40
CA PHE A 98 6.17 10.43 7.67
C PHE A 98 5.69 9.54 8.83
N GLY A 99 6.53 8.58 9.27
CA GLY A 99 6.16 7.65 10.35
C GLY A 99 7.15 7.58 11.50
N ASP A 100 8.29 8.26 11.41
CA ASP A 100 9.45 8.07 12.29
C ASP A 100 9.82 6.59 12.48
N VAL A 101 9.66 5.81 11.42
CA VAL A 101 10.05 4.40 11.34
C VAL A 101 11.40 4.29 10.67
N ASP A 102 12.36 3.65 11.33
CA ASP A 102 13.63 3.33 10.70
C ASP A 102 13.41 2.16 9.74
N ALA A 103 13.86 2.30 8.50
CA ALA A 103 13.68 1.27 7.49
C ALA A 103 14.98 0.97 6.76
N PHE A 104 15.15 -0.29 6.38
CA PHE A 104 16.35 -0.75 5.68
C PHE A 104 15.99 -1.54 4.42
N PRO A 105 16.59 -1.21 3.24
CA PRO A 105 16.28 -1.87 1.98
C PRO A 105 16.99 -3.22 1.88
N ILE A 106 16.24 -4.25 1.47
CA ILE A 106 16.74 -5.62 1.24
C ILE A 106 16.37 -6.05 -0.17
N CYS A 107 17.37 -6.23 -1.03
CA CYS A 107 17.20 -6.70 -2.40
C CYS A 107 17.52 -8.19 -2.49
N VAL A 108 16.53 -9.03 -2.86
CA VAL A 108 16.67 -10.49 -2.91
C VAL A 108 16.88 -10.96 -4.34
N ARG A 109 18.01 -11.63 -4.60
CA ARG A 109 18.36 -12.15 -5.94
C ARG A 109 17.72 -13.50 -6.24
N SER A 110 16.41 -13.59 -6.08
CA SER A 110 15.66 -14.79 -6.46
C SER A 110 14.26 -14.42 -6.95
N LYS A 111 13.68 -15.30 -7.78
CA LYS A 111 12.27 -15.29 -8.20
C LYS A 111 11.52 -16.54 -7.70
N ASP A 112 12.22 -17.40 -6.98
CA ASP A 112 11.62 -18.57 -6.34
C ASP A 112 10.95 -18.17 -5.03
N VAL A 113 9.70 -18.58 -4.83
CA VAL A 113 8.89 -18.20 -3.67
C VAL A 113 9.50 -18.72 -2.38
N GLU A 114 9.96 -19.98 -2.37
CA GLU A 114 10.52 -20.59 -1.14
C GLU A 114 11.85 -19.98 -0.77
N GLU A 115 12.70 -19.66 -1.74
CA GLU A 115 13.97 -18.98 -1.49
C GLU A 115 13.73 -17.57 -0.91
N ILE A 116 12.81 -16.79 -1.48
CA ILE A 116 12.47 -15.46 -0.99
C ILE A 116 11.89 -15.54 0.43
N VAL A 117 10.90 -16.40 0.65
CA VAL A 117 10.28 -16.60 1.96
C VAL A 117 11.31 -17.02 3.01
N ASN A 118 12.18 -17.98 2.66
CA ASN A 118 13.21 -18.45 3.58
C ASN A 118 14.25 -17.36 3.90
N ALA A 119 14.71 -16.61 2.88
CA ALA A 119 15.65 -15.51 3.08
C ALA A 119 15.08 -14.44 4.04
N ILE A 120 13.84 -14.03 3.83
CA ILE A 120 13.16 -13.03 4.68
C ILE A 120 12.96 -13.58 6.10
N TYR A 121 12.48 -14.81 6.23
CA TYR A 121 12.27 -15.43 7.54
C TYR A 121 13.56 -15.50 8.35
N LEU A 122 14.68 -15.90 7.75
CA LEU A 122 15.98 -16.03 8.44
C LEU A 122 16.52 -14.71 8.98
N ILE A 123 16.18 -13.57 8.35
CA ILE A 123 16.62 -12.24 8.82
C ILE A 123 15.55 -11.52 9.67
N SER A 124 14.34 -12.03 9.74
CA SER A 124 13.20 -11.36 10.40
C SER A 124 13.43 -11.05 11.87
N GLY A 125 14.29 -11.80 12.54
CA GLY A 125 14.70 -11.57 13.93
C GLY A 125 15.34 -10.19 14.20
N SER A 126 15.81 -9.51 13.15
CA SER A 126 16.40 -8.17 13.26
C SER A 126 15.38 -7.03 13.16
N PHE A 127 14.13 -7.31 12.80
CA PHE A 127 13.11 -6.33 12.44
C PHE A 127 11.86 -6.43 13.30
N GLY A 128 11.15 -5.32 13.42
CA GLY A 128 9.83 -5.24 14.03
C GLY A 128 8.67 -5.40 13.03
N GLY A 129 8.98 -5.35 11.73
CA GLY A 129 8.03 -5.56 10.63
C GLY A 129 8.72 -5.69 9.28
N ILE A 130 8.00 -6.21 8.30
CA ILE A 130 8.47 -6.41 6.92
C ILE A 130 7.49 -5.73 5.96
N ASN A 131 8.01 -4.82 5.14
CA ASN A 131 7.30 -4.27 3.99
C ASN A 131 7.79 -4.95 2.71
N LEU A 132 6.90 -5.65 2.02
CA LEU A 132 7.16 -6.20 0.68
C LEU A 132 6.85 -5.12 -0.35
N GLU A 133 7.72 -4.96 -1.35
CA GLU A 133 7.63 -3.88 -2.34
C GLU A 133 8.04 -4.39 -3.73
N ASP A 134 7.32 -3.96 -4.77
CA ASP A 134 7.68 -4.22 -6.18
C ASP A 134 7.88 -5.71 -6.53
N ILE A 135 7.11 -6.61 -5.90
CA ILE A 135 7.10 -8.05 -6.17
C ILE A 135 5.90 -8.40 -7.07
N ALA A 136 6.17 -9.02 -8.22
CA ALA A 136 5.14 -9.29 -9.22
C ALA A 136 4.11 -10.35 -8.78
N ALA A 137 2.83 -10.08 -9.14
CA ALA A 137 1.78 -11.09 -9.05
C ALA A 137 2.03 -12.22 -10.10
N PRO A 138 1.63 -13.48 -9.81
CA PRO A 138 0.89 -13.92 -8.62
C PRO A 138 1.76 -14.25 -7.40
N ARG A 139 3.11 -14.25 -7.56
CA ARG A 139 4.05 -14.68 -6.49
C ARG A 139 3.93 -13.86 -5.20
N CYS A 140 3.67 -12.56 -5.33
CA CYS A 140 3.55 -11.67 -4.17
C CYS A 140 2.48 -12.14 -3.17
N PHE A 141 1.36 -12.70 -3.64
CA PHE A 141 0.31 -13.23 -2.77
C PHE A 141 0.78 -14.44 -1.95
N GLU A 142 1.49 -15.35 -2.60
CA GLU A 142 2.00 -16.55 -1.95
C GLU A 142 3.14 -16.23 -0.97
N ILE A 143 4.03 -15.34 -1.35
CA ILE A 143 5.14 -14.87 -0.50
C ILE A 143 4.57 -14.22 0.77
N GLU A 144 3.64 -13.27 0.63
CA GLU A 144 3.03 -12.60 1.78
C GLU A 144 2.33 -13.60 2.71
N LYS A 145 1.50 -14.49 2.15
CA LYS A 145 0.79 -15.51 2.92
C LYS A 145 1.75 -16.38 3.72
N LYS A 146 2.77 -16.95 3.07
CA LYS A 146 3.75 -17.83 3.73
C LYS A 146 4.57 -17.11 4.80
N LEU A 147 4.89 -15.84 4.59
CA LEU A 147 5.60 -15.04 5.59
C LEU A 147 4.72 -14.74 6.81
N LYS A 148 3.44 -14.41 6.61
CA LYS A 148 2.48 -14.23 7.72
C LYS A 148 2.30 -15.50 8.54
N GLU A 149 2.37 -16.68 7.92
CA GLU A 149 2.32 -17.97 8.61
C GLU A 149 3.60 -18.30 9.41
N LYS A 150 4.76 -17.80 8.96
CA LYS A 150 6.07 -18.13 9.53
C LYS A 150 6.61 -17.10 10.53
N CYS A 151 6.32 -15.83 10.31
CA CYS A 151 6.86 -14.73 11.10
C CYS A 151 5.90 -14.34 12.22
N ASP A 152 6.45 -13.86 13.33
CA ASP A 152 5.73 -13.36 14.49
C ASP A 152 5.64 -11.82 14.52
N ILE A 153 6.04 -11.17 13.44
CA ILE A 153 6.01 -9.72 13.20
C ILE A 153 5.15 -9.40 11.99
N PRO A 154 4.56 -8.20 11.91
CA PRO A 154 3.69 -7.82 10.80
C PRO A 154 4.40 -7.87 9.44
N ILE A 155 3.73 -8.50 8.47
CA ILE A 155 4.10 -8.56 7.06
C ILE A 155 3.06 -7.79 6.28
N PHE A 156 3.50 -6.87 5.42
CA PHE A 156 2.62 -5.99 4.67
C PHE A 156 3.18 -5.76 3.26
N HIS A 157 2.34 -5.94 2.24
CA HIS A 157 2.72 -5.65 0.86
C HIS A 157 2.09 -4.32 0.44
N ASP A 158 2.89 -3.27 0.34
CA ASP A 158 2.37 -1.92 0.16
C ASP A 158 1.67 -1.70 -1.19
N ASP A 159 2.18 -2.26 -2.29
CA ASP A 159 1.52 -2.17 -3.60
C ASP A 159 0.10 -2.77 -3.62
N GLN A 160 -0.17 -3.72 -2.74
CA GLN A 160 -1.48 -4.29 -2.55
C GLN A 160 -2.30 -3.47 -1.56
N HIS A 161 -1.87 -3.46 -0.32
CA HIS A 161 -2.68 -3.01 0.82
C HIS A 161 -2.61 -1.50 1.03
N GLY A 162 -1.44 -0.86 0.83
CA GLY A 162 -1.33 0.60 0.90
C GLY A 162 -2.17 1.27 -0.18
N THR A 163 -2.11 0.73 -1.40
CA THR A 163 -2.96 1.20 -2.51
C THR A 163 -4.45 0.99 -2.22
N ALA A 164 -4.84 -0.16 -1.65
CA ALA A 164 -6.23 -0.43 -1.30
C ALA A 164 -6.75 0.55 -0.23
N VAL A 165 -5.97 0.81 0.81
CA VAL A 165 -6.31 1.76 1.88
C VAL A 165 -6.54 3.17 1.35
N ILE A 166 -5.63 3.67 0.49
CA ILE A 166 -5.76 5.05 -0.02
C ILE A 166 -6.90 5.20 -1.02
N VAL A 167 -7.16 4.20 -1.86
CA VAL A 167 -8.30 4.17 -2.76
C VAL A 167 -9.60 4.20 -1.96
N ALA A 168 -9.70 3.40 -0.91
CA ALA A 168 -10.87 3.37 -0.03
C ALA A 168 -11.08 4.71 0.69
N ALA A 169 -10.01 5.35 1.18
CA ALA A 169 -10.09 6.66 1.81
C ALA A 169 -10.64 7.73 0.85
N GLY A 170 -10.12 7.78 -0.38
CA GLY A 170 -10.63 8.68 -1.41
C GLY A 170 -12.07 8.39 -1.81
N LEU A 171 -12.45 7.11 -1.87
CA LEU A 171 -13.81 6.68 -2.18
C LEU A 171 -14.81 7.10 -1.09
N ILE A 172 -14.46 6.93 0.20
CA ILE A 172 -15.30 7.37 1.34
C ILE A 172 -15.69 8.84 1.17
N ASN A 173 -14.74 9.73 0.92
CA ASN A 173 -15.00 11.16 0.77
C ASN A 173 -15.70 11.51 -0.55
N SER A 174 -15.36 10.80 -1.64
CA SER A 174 -16.07 10.97 -2.91
C SER A 174 -17.56 10.61 -2.80
N LEU A 175 -17.89 9.54 -2.07
CA LEU A 175 -19.28 9.12 -1.85
C LEU A 175 -20.07 10.13 -1.05
N LYS A 176 -19.46 10.80 -0.06
CA LYS A 176 -20.10 11.91 0.66
C LYS A 176 -20.49 13.04 -0.29
N LEU A 177 -19.60 13.42 -1.23
CA LEU A 177 -19.85 14.49 -2.20
C LEU A 177 -21.00 14.17 -3.16
N VAL A 178 -21.11 12.93 -3.61
CA VAL A 178 -22.15 12.52 -4.57
C VAL A 178 -23.39 11.93 -3.88
N HIS A 179 -23.43 11.95 -2.54
CA HIS A 179 -24.55 11.45 -1.72
C HIS A 179 -24.97 10.02 -2.04
N LYS A 180 -23.98 9.12 -2.19
CA LYS A 180 -24.19 7.69 -2.41
C LYS A 180 -23.69 6.87 -1.22
N ASN A 181 -24.33 5.73 -0.96
CA ASN A 181 -23.95 4.79 0.11
C ASN A 181 -23.01 3.73 -0.41
N LEU A 182 -22.04 3.33 0.41
CA LEU A 182 -21.02 2.35 0.04
C LEU A 182 -21.59 0.99 -0.37
N ASP A 183 -22.67 0.57 0.26
CA ASP A 183 -23.32 -0.74 0.02
C ASP A 183 -24.32 -0.74 -1.15
N GLU A 184 -24.54 0.39 -1.79
CA GLU A 184 -25.47 0.55 -2.92
C GLU A 184 -24.78 0.81 -4.27
N ILE A 185 -23.48 1.16 -4.24
CA ILE A 185 -22.72 1.49 -5.44
C ILE A 185 -22.32 0.27 -6.26
N LYS A 186 -22.23 0.48 -7.58
CA LYS A 186 -21.63 -0.46 -8.54
C LYS A 186 -20.23 -0.02 -8.88
N VAL A 187 -19.26 -0.85 -8.57
CA VAL A 187 -17.84 -0.59 -8.78
C VAL A 187 -17.31 -1.43 -9.94
N VAL A 188 -16.67 -0.77 -10.89
CA VAL A 188 -15.87 -1.43 -11.94
C VAL A 188 -14.40 -1.28 -11.60
N MET A 189 -13.72 -2.40 -11.39
CA MET A 189 -12.29 -2.47 -11.15
C MET A 189 -11.58 -2.97 -12.42
N ASN A 190 -10.85 -2.10 -13.10
CA ASN A 190 -10.11 -2.44 -14.32
C ASN A 190 -8.62 -2.63 -14.01
N GLY A 191 -8.19 -3.87 -14.06
CA GLY A 191 -6.86 -4.34 -13.68
C GLY A 191 -6.94 -5.37 -12.55
N ALA A 192 -6.82 -6.65 -12.88
CA ALA A 192 -6.87 -7.77 -11.95
C ALA A 192 -5.46 -8.29 -11.62
N GLY A 193 -4.54 -7.37 -11.37
CA GLY A 193 -3.20 -7.61 -10.81
C GLY A 193 -3.20 -7.54 -9.28
N ALA A 194 -2.00 -7.44 -8.68
CA ALA A 194 -1.82 -7.41 -7.21
C ALA A 194 -2.68 -6.32 -6.55
N ALA A 195 -2.53 -5.07 -6.96
CA ALA A 195 -3.26 -3.95 -6.40
C ALA A 195 -4.78 -4.04 -6.66
N GLY A 196 -5.21 -4.37 -7.89
CA GLY A 196 -6.64 -4.44 -8.21
C GLY A 196 -7.38 -5.50 -7.42
N ILE A 197 -6.78 -6.66 -7.21
CA ILE A 197 -7.34 -7.73 -6.36
C ILE A 197 -7.41 -7.28 -4.90
N ALA A 198 -6.36 -6.64 -4.39
CA ALA A 198 -6.32 -6.13 -3.02
C ALA A 198 -7.37 -5.03 -2.79
N ILE A 199 -7.51 -4.08 -3.73
CA ILE A 199 -8.55 -3.04 -3.68
C ILE A 199 -9.94 -3.68 -3.63
N ALA A 200 -10.24 -4.63 -4.52
CA ALA A 200 -11.53 -5.29 -4.56
C ALA A 200 -11.85 -6.03 -3.25
N LYS A 201 -10.90 -6.81 -2.72
CA LYS A 201 -11.05 -7.49 -1.42
C LYS A 201 -11.27 -6.49 -0.28
N HIS A 202 -10.51 -5.41 -0.24
CA HIS A 202 -10.64 -4.38 0.79
C HIS A 202 -12.01 -3.69 0.76
N LEU A 203 -12.49 -3.32 -0.43
CA LEU A 203 -13.81 -2.70 -0.59
C LEU A 203 -14.94 -3.67 -0.23
N LEU A 204 -14.83 -4.97 -0.56
CA LEU A 204 -15.79 -6.00 -0.12
C LEU A 204 -15.81 -6.09 1.42
N ASN A 205 -14.65 -6.08 2.08
CA ASN A 205 -14.56 -6.08 3.54
C ASN A 205 -15.17 -4.82 4.18
N MET A 206 -15.15 -3.69 3.47
CA MET A 206 -15.80 -2.46 3.91
C MET A 206 -17.31 -2.44 3.66
N GLY A 207 -17.86 -3.40 2.92
CA GLY A 207 -19.29 -3.56 2.70
C GLY A 207 -19.79 -3.17 1.30
N VAL A 208 -18.90 -2.91 0.34
CA VAL A 208 -19.30 -2.80 -1.08
C VAL A 208 -19.83 -4.15 -1.54
N LYS A 209 -21.01 -4.18 -2.16
CA LYS A 209 -21.68 -5.43 -2.55
C LYS A 209 -21.55 -5.79 -4.02
N ASP A 210 -21.40 -4.79 -4.89
CA ASP A 210 -21.37 -5.00 -6.34
C ASP A 210 -20.06 -4.48 -6.93
N ILE A 211 -19.13 -5.43 -7.15
CA ILE A 211 -17.84 -5.17 -7.80
C ILE A 211 -17.72 -6.05 -9.03
N THR A 212 -17.45 -5.44 -10.19
CA THR A 212 -17.13 -6.13 -11.42
C THR A 212 -15.65 -5.94 -11.74
N LEU A 213 -14.87 -7.02 -11.73
CA LEU A 213 -13.45 -6.99 -12.13
C LEU A 213 -13.32 -7.19 -13.65
N CYS A 214 -12.40 -6.42 -14.23
CA CYS A 214 -12.01 -6.55 -15.64
C CYS A 214 -10.48 -6.75 -15.76
N ASP A 215 -10.07 -7.51 -16.75
CA ASP A 215 -8.68 -7.58 -17.18
C ASP A 215 -8.56 -7.29 -18.70
N SER A 216 -7.39 -7.51 -19.29
CA SER A 216 -7.15 -7.26 -20.72
C SER A 216 -8.03 -8.09 -21.67
N LYS A 217 -8.80 -9.05 -21.17
CA LYS A 217 -9.70 -9.92 -21.93
C LYS A 217 -11.18 -9.58 -21.71
N GLY A 218 -11.48 -8.62 -20.84
CA GLY A 218 -12.82 -8.20 -20.49
C GLY A 218 -13.22 -8.52 -19.05
N ILE A 219 -14.51 -8.68 -18.82
CA ILE A 219 -15.07 -8.97 -17.50
C ILE A 219 -14.63 -10.35 -17.02
N ILE A 220 -14.21 -10.43 -15.77
CA ILE A 220 -13.86 -11.69 -15.10
C ILE A 220 -15.15 -12.37 -14.65
N CYS A 221 -15.38 -13.58 -15.19
CA CYS A 221 -16.58 -14.35 -14.95
C CYS A 221 -16.27 -15.71 -14.34
N LYS A 222 -17.16 -16.19 -13.47
CA LYS A 222 -17.08 -17.52 -12.89
C LYS A 222 -17.05 -18.61 -13.98
N GLY A 223 -16.11 -19.56 -13.84
CA GLY A 223 -15.97 -20.67 -14.78
C GLY A 223 -15.16 -20.36 -16.04
N ASP A 224 -14.59 -19.17 -16.17
CA ASP A 224 -13.68 -18.83 -17.28
C ASP A 224 -12.36 -19.63 -17.14
N PRO A 225 -12.05 -20.55 -18.07
CA PRO A 225 -10.85 -21.41 -17.99
C PRO A 225 -9.52 -20.64 -18.16
N ARG A 226 -9.58 -19.38 -18.55
CA ARG A 226 -8.38 -18.54 -18.73
C ARG A 226 -7.85 -17.95 -17.42
N LEU A 227 -8.63 -18.02 -16.33
CA LEU A 227 -8.31 -17.42 -15.06
C LEU A 227 -7.29 -18.24 -14.28
N ASN A 228 -6.31 -17.59 -13.68
CA ASN A 228 -5.45 -18.20 -12.68
C ASN A 228 -6.22 -18.38 -11.35
N ALA A 229 -5.64 -19.12 -10.40
CA ALA A 229 -6.30 -19.47 -9.14
C ALA A 229 -6.85 -18.26 -8.37
N VAL A 230 -6.07 -17.16 -8.29
CA VAL A 230 -6.48 -15.95 -7.56
C VAL A 230 -7.65 -15.24 -8.26
N LYS A 231 -7.63 -15.16 -9.60
CA LYS A 231 -8.75 -14.60 -10.35
C LYS A 231 -10.00 -15.49 -10.30
N GLN A 232 -9.83 -16.81 -10.23
CA GLN A 232 -10.94 -17.75 -10.00
C GLN A 232 -11.59 -17.50 -8.64
N GLU A 233 -10.78 -17.36 -7.57
CA GLU A 233 -11.29 -16.99 -6.25
C GLU A 233 -12.08 -15.67 -6.31
N MET A 234 -11.55 -14.65 -6.97
CA MET A 234 -12.24 -13.36 -7.12
C MET A 234 -13.55 -13.48 -7.91
N ALA A 235 -13.60 -14.32 -8.94
CA ALA A 235 -14.81 -14.55 -9.73
C ALA A 235 -15.95 -15.21 -8.92
N GLU A 236 -15.64 -15.87 -7.80
CA GLU A 236 -16.66 -16.43 -6.90
C GLU A 236 -17.33 -15.36 -6.02
N ILE A 237 -16.64 -14.27 -5.72
CA ILE A 237 -17.08 -13.24 -4.76
C ILE A 237 -17.37 -11.87 -5.41
N THR A 238 -17.14 -11.73 -6.71
CA THR A 238 -17.40 -10.51 -7.48
C THR A 238 -18.29 -10.83 -8.68
N ASN A 239 -18.75 -9.78 -9.40
CA ASN A 239 -19.62 -9.92 -10.56
C ASN A 239 -20.83 -10.85 -10.29
N LEU A 240 -21.50 -10.63 -9.17
CA LEU A 240 -22.63 -11.47 -8.74
C LEU A 240 -23.83 -11.38 -9.69
N SER A 241 -23.90 -10.35 -10.52
CA SER A 241 -24.90 -10.18 -11.59
C SER A 241 -24.58 -11.00 -12.86
N HIS A 242 -23.44 -11.72 -12.88
CA HIS A 242 -22.98 -12.53 -14.01
C HIS A 242 -22.90 -11.76 -15.34
N LEU A 243 -22.42 -10.51 -15.28
CA LEU A 243 -22.17 -9.70 -16.47
C LEU A 243 -21.07 -10.34 -17.31
N GLU A 244 -21.25 -10.35 -18.62
CA GLU A 244 -20.26 -10.79 -19.59
C GLU A 244 -19.95 -9.64 -20.56
N GLY A 245 -18.76 -9.62 -21.15
CA GLY A 245 -18.39 -8.65 -22.18
C GLY A 245 -17.09 -7.91 -21.90
N SER A 246 -17.03 -6.71 -22.43
CA SER A 246 -15.87 -5.83 -22.37
C SER A 246 -15.91 -4.87 -21.17
N LEU A 247 -14.83 -4.10 -20.98
CA LEU A 247 -14.81 -2.97 -20.05
C LEU A 247 -15.94 -1.97 -20.33
N THR A 248 -16.25 -1.71 -21.61
CA THR A 248 -17.34 -0.83 -22.02
C THR A 248 -18.69 -1.33 -21.50
N ASP A 249 -18.90 -2.64 -21.49
CA ASP A 249 -20.14 -3.23 -20.98
C ASP A 249 -20.21 -3.14 -19.44
N ALA A 250 -19.11 -3.35 -18.77
CA ALA A 250 -19.03 -3.22 -17.30
C ALA A 250 -19.34 -1.78 -16.83
N MET A 251 -18.85 -0.77 -17.56
CA MET A 251 -19.01 0.65 -17.17
C MET A 251 -20.43 1.18 -17.31
N LYS A 252 -21.31 0.53 -18.07
CA LYS A 252 -22.69 0.95 -18.23
C LYS A 252 -23.46 0.95 -16.90
N GLY A 253 -23.86 2.14 -16.45
CA GLY A 253 -24.58 2.32 -15.19
C GLY A 253 -23.76 2.07 -13.92
N ALA A 254 -22.43 1.96 -14.03
CA ALA A 254 -21.53 1.89 -12.88
C ALA A 254 -21.41 3.25 -12.18
N ASP A 255 -21.34 3.26 -10.84
CA ASP A 255 -21.16 4.47 -10.03
C ASP A 255 -19.70 4.85 -9.91
N VAL A 256 -18.81 3.86 -9.86
CA VAL A 256 -17.39 4.03 -9.60
C VAL A 256 -16.56 3.24 -10.61
N PHE A 257 -15.57 3.90 -11.18
CA PHE A 257 -14.50 3.27 -11.96
C PHE A 257 -13.18 3.39 -11.22
N LEU A 258 -12.51 2.26 -11.01
CA LEU A 258 -11.16 2.17 -10.44
C LEU A 258 -10.24 1.52 -11.47
N GLY A 259 -9.32 2.29 -12.03
CA GLY A 259 -8.37 1.84 -13.05
C GLY A 259 -6.97 1.71 -12.47
N ILE A 260 -6.35 0.55 -12.69
CA ILE A 260 -4.94 0.27 -12.37
C ILE A 260 -4.36 -0.66 -13.44
N SER A 261 -4.51 -0.26 -14.70
CA SER A 261 -4.26 -1.12 -15.86
C SER A 261 -3.41 -0.45 -16.93
N ALA A 262 -4.02 0.00 -18.02
CA ALA A 262 -3.34 0.52 -19.19
C ALA A 262 -3.80 1.94 -19.54
N ALA A 263 -2.85 2.74 -19.98
CA ALA A 263 -3.10 4.11 -20.43
C ALA A 263 -4.17 4.19 -21.54
N GLY A 264 -5.09 5.17 -21.41
CA GLY A 264 -6.03 5.53 -22.46
C GLY A 264 -7.10 4.48 -22.81
N CYS A 265 -7.35 3.51 -21.92
CA CYS A 265 -8.34 2.45 -22.16
C CYS A 265 -9.79 2.86 -21.88
N VAL A 266 -10.02 4.05 -21.32
CA VAL A 266 -11.35 4.59 -21.03
C VAL A 266 -11.65 5.77 -21.95
N SER A 267 -12.80 5.74 -22.65
CA SER A 267 -13.25 6.80 -23.54
C SER A 267 -14.28 7.72 -22.86
N GLU A 268 -14.52 8.90 -23.47
CA GLU A 268 -15.58 9.81 -23.00
C GLU A 268 -16.97 9.15 -23.04
N GLU A 269 -17.24 8.33 -24.06
CA GLU A 269 -18.51 7.62 -24.20
C GLU A 269 -18.73 6.60 -23.08
N MET A 270 -17.66 5.93 -22.65
CA MET A 270 -17.72 5.02 -21.51
C MET A 270 -18.07 5.78 -20.23
N VAL A 271 -17.45 6.94 -19.97
CA VAL A 271 -17.79 7.79 -18.82
C VAL A 271 -19.24 8.28 -18.89
N LYS A 272 -19.71 8.74 -20.05
CA LYS A 272 -21.09 9.17 -20.27
C LYS A 272 -22.13 8.05 -20.06
N SER A 273 -21.73 6.78 -20.20
CA SER A 273 -22.60 5.62 -19.98
C SER A 273 -22.73 5.21 -18.52
N MET A 274 -21.91 5.76 -17.63
CA MET A 274 -21.97 5.50 -16.20
C MET A 274 -23.21 6.07 -15.55
N ALA A 275 -23.43 5.74 -14.29
CA ALA A 275 -24.52 6.31 -13.49
C ALA A 275 -24.35 7.83 -13.29
N LYS A 276 -25.38 8.49 -12.78
CA LYS A 276 -25.33 9.91 -12.44
C LYS A 276 -24.22 10.17 -11.41
N ASP A 277 -23.49 11.28 -11.57
CA ASP A 277 -22.40 11.73 -10.71
C ASP A 277 -21.34 10.64 -10.47
N PRO A 278 -20.70 10.10 -11.53
CA PRO A 278 -19.75 9.00 -11.41
C PRO A 278 -18.40 9.44 -10.83
N ILE A 279 -17.76 8.52 -10.08
CA ILE A 279 -16.44 8.68 -9.48
C ILE A 279 -15.42 7.88 -10.31
N LEU A 280 -14.33 8.51 -10.73
CA LEU A 280 -13.28 7.85 -11.50
C LEU A 280 -11.91 8.00 -10.84
N PHE A 281 -11.28 6.89 -10.48
CA PHE A 281 -9.87 6.85 -10.08
C PHE A 281 -9.07 6.15 -11.16
N ALA A 282 -8.38 6.93 -12.01
CA ALA A 282 -7.58 6.44 -13.13
C ALA A 282 -6.09 6.49 -12.73
N MET A 283 -5.58 5.37 -12.21
CA MET A 283 -4.32 5.31 -11.49
C MET A 283 -3.15 4.71 -12.30
N ALA A 284 -3.35 4.34 -13.57
CA ALA A 284 -2.26 3.86 -14.42
C ALA A 284 -1.15 4.92 -14.55
N ASN A 285 0.10 4.47 -14.49
CA ASN A 285 1.30 5.30 -14.59
C ASN A 285 2.18 4.88 -15.78
N PRO A 286 2.82 5.82 -16.50
CA PRO A 286 2.83 7.27 -16.27
C PRO A 286 1.62 8.02 -16.85
N THR A 287 0.78 7.37 -17.64
CA THR A 287 -0.42 7.95 -18.27
C THR A 287 -1.65 7.22 -17.74
N PRO A 288 -2.66 7.94 -17.22
CA PRO A 288 -3.86 7.33 -16.68
C PRO A 288 -4.74 6.70 -17.76
N GLU A 289 -5.72 5.89 -17.36
CA GLU A 289 -6.72 5.26 -18.23
C GLU A 289 -7.55 6.27 -19.01
N ILE A 290 -7.78 7.44 -18.41
CA ILE A 290 -8.38 8.62 -19.03
C ILE A 290 -7.78 9.87 -18.35
N MET A 291 -7.52 10.92 -19.11
CA MET A 291 -7.03 12.17 -18.55
C MET A 291 -8.12 12.87 -17.73
N PRO A 292 -7.78 13.48 -16.56
CA PRO A 292 -8.76 14.07 -15.63
C PRO A 292 -9.65 15.13 -16.27
N ASP A 293 -9.12 15.98 -17.12
CA ASP A 293 -9.86 17.02 -17.83
C ASP A 293 -10.89 16.43 -18.79
N ILE A 294 -10.54 15.34 -19.47
CA ILE A 294 -11.43 14.59 -20.37
C ILE A 294 -12.53 13.90 -19.56
N ALA A 295 -12.19 13.24 -18.45
CA ALA A 295 -13.16 12.58 -17.58
C ALA A 295 -14.19 13.56 -16.99
N LYS A 296 -13.73 14.71 -16.47
CA LYS A 296 -14.60 15.79 -15.97
C LYS A 296 -15.52 16.34 -17.05
N LYS A 297 -14.98 16.60 -18.26
CA LYS A 297 -15.77 17.05 -19.41
C LYS A 297 -16.83 16.03 -19.83
N ALA A 298 -16.54 14.74 -19.68
CA ALA A 298 -17.47 13.66 -19.96
C ALA A 298 -18.56 13.48 -18.89
N GLY A 299 -18.45 14.16 -17.74
CA GLY A 299 -19.47 14.18 -16.69
C GLY A 299 -19.03 13.51 -15.38
N ALA A 300 -17.75 13.17 -15.20
CA ALA A 300 -17.25 12.67 -13.92
C ALA A 300 -17.38 13.73 -12.81
N ALA A 301 -18.03 13.36 -11.70
CA ALA A 301 -18.21 14.23 -10.55
C ALA A 301 -16.91 14.37 -9.73
N VAL A 302 -16.17 13.27 -9.57
CA VAL A 302 -14.88 13.24 -8.87
C VAL A 302 -13.89 12.47 -9.71
N VAL A 303 -12.67 13.00 -9.85
CA VAL A 303 -11.57 12.31 -10.53
C VAL A 303 -10.33 12.31 -9.66
N GLY A 304 -9.74 11.12 -9.47
CA GLY A 304 -8.43 10.92 -8.84
C GLY A 304 -7.46 10.24 -9.79
N THR A 305 -6.16 10.44 -9.58
CA THR A 305 -5.09 9.79 -10.36
C THR A 305 -3.90 9.41 -9.47
N GLY A 306 -3.00 8.55 -9.98
CA GLY A 306 -1.71 8.31 -9.32
C GLY A 306 -0.69 9.43 -9.48
N ARG A 307 -0.98 10.47 -10.27
CA ARG A 307 -0.06 11.55 -10.63
C ARG A 307 -0.14 12.72 -9.64
N SER A 308 1.03 13.28 -9.30
CA SER A 308 1.13 14.43 -8.38
C SER A 308 0.87 15.79 -9.03
N ASP A 309 0.73 15.85 -10.35
CA ASP A 309 0.48 17.08 -11.09
C ASP A 309 -1.03 17.34 -11.33
N PHE A 310 -1.90 16.50 -10.76
CA PHE A 310 -3.36 16.67 -10.77
C PHE A 310 -3.92 16.65 -9.34
N PRO A 311 -5.10 17.24 -9.12
CA PRO A 311 -5.83 17.09 -7.86
C PRO A 311 -6.13 15.63 -7.51
N ASN A 312 -6.37 15.37 -6.23
CA ASN A 312 -6.74 14.04 -5.72
C ASN A 312 -5.73 12.96 -6.08
N GLN A 313 -4.45 13.20 -5.78
CA GLN A 313 -3.41 12.18 -5.97
C GLN A 313 -3.69 10.97 -5.08
N ILE A 314 -3.89 9.82 -5.68
CA ILE A 314 -3.98 8.54 -4.99
C ILE A 314 -2.55 8.03 -4.77
N ASN A 315 -2.04 8.21 -3.56
CA ASN A 315 -0.65 7.90 -3.23
C ASN A 315 -0.58 7.17 -1.88
N ASN A 316 -0.02 5.95 -1.88
CA ASN A 316 0.11 5.10 -0.70
C ASN A 316 1.01 5.68 0.41
N VAL A 317 1.79 6.74 0.13
CA VAL A 317 2.55 7.47 1.15
C VAL A 317 1.68 8.00 2.30
N LEU A 318 0.39 8.23 2.06
CA LEU A 318 -0.56 8.63 3.10
C LEU A 318 -0.94 7.47 4.05
N ALA A 319 -0.65 6.22 3.66
CA ALA A 319 -1.12 5.03 4.38
C ALA A 319 0.01 4.30 5.12
N PHE A 320 1.02 3.76 4.39
CA PHE A 320 1.94 2.78 4.96
C PHE A 320 2.79 3.30 6.13
N PRO A 321 3.26 4.57 6.18
CA PRO A 321 4.09 5.00 7.31
C PRO A 321 3.31 5.01 8.63
N GLY A 322 2.07 5.51 8.58
CA GLY A 322 1.17 5.52 9.74
C GLY A 322 0.71 4.12 10.14
N ILE A 323 0.44 3.24 9.17
CA ILE A 323 0.07 1.84 9.44
C ILE A 323 1.18 1.12 10.19
N PHE A 324 2.42 1.19 9.72
CA PHE A 324 3.55 0.57 10.40
C PHE A 324 3.83 1.23 11.76
N ARG A 325 3.71 2.56 11.87
CA ARG A 325 3.86 3.25 13.15
C ARG A 325 2.85 2.72 14.17
N GLY A 326 1.59 2.61 13.82
CA GLY A 326 0.55 2.06 14.70
C GLY A 326 0.79 0.60 15.07
N ALA A 327 1.18 -0.24 14.10
CA ALA A 327 1.49 -1.64 14.33
C ALA A 327 2.71 -1.84 15.26
N LEU A 328 3.78 -1.06 15.04
CA LEU A 328 4.97 -1.11 15.90
C LEU A 328 4.70 -0.60 17.31
N ASP A 329 3.90 0.45 17.47
CA ASP A 329 3.56 1.05 18.77
C ASP A 329 2.80 0.12 19.73
N CYS A 330 2.15 -0.90 19.21
CA CYS A 330 1.46 -1.91 20.00
C CYS A 330 2.06 -3.32 19.82
N ARG A 331 3.20 -3.43 19.17
CA ARG A 331 3.85 -4.71 18.84
C ARG A 331 2.88 -5.70 18.21
N ALA A 332 2.10 -5.23 17.24
CA ALA A 332 1.14 -6.08 16.57
C ALA A 332 1.82 -7.31 15.94
N SER A 333 1.16 -8.45 16.01
CA SER A 333 1.63 -9.69 15.35
C SER A 333 1.31 -9.73 13.86
N ASP A 334 0.33 -8.94 13.43
CA ASP A 334 -0.11 -8.80 12.02
C ASP A 334 -0.61 -7.39 11.76
N ILE A 335 -0.70 -7.02 10.50
CA ILE A 335 -1.53 -5.91 10.01
C ILE A 335 -2.73 -6.55 9.32
N ASN A 336 -3.83 -6.68 10.08
CA ASN A 336 -5.05 -7.36 9.64
C ASN A 336 -6.03 -6.42 8.90
N GLU A 337 -7.19 -6.96 8.49
CA GLU A 337 -8.17 -6.20 7.71
C GLU A 337 -8.79 -5.05 8.51
N GLU A 338 -9.07 -5.25 9.80
CA GLU A 338 -9.61 -4.23 10.71
C GLU A 338 -8.69 -3.01 10.81
N MET A 339 -7.38 -3.24 10.91
CA MET A 339 -6.37 -2.19 10.95
C MET A 339 -6.31 -1.41 9.62
N LYS A 340 -6.43 -2.09 8.48
CA LYS A 340 -6.45 -1.46 7.15
C LYS A 340 -7.73 -0.63 6.93
N VAL A 341 -8.88 -1.14 7.35
CA VAL A 341 -10.15 -0.39 7.32
C VAL A 341 -10.07 0.84 8.22
N ALA A 342 -9.54 0.70 9.43
CA ALA A 342 -9.34 1.84 10.34
C ALA A 342 -8.43 2.91 9.73
N ALA A 343 -7.35 2.52 9.05
CA ALA A 343 -6.47 3.44 8.34
C ALA A 343 -7.21 4.22 7.23
N SER A 344 -8.05 3.55 6.44
CA SER A 344 -8.84 4.19 5.39
C SER A 344 -9.76 5.28 5.94
N PHE A 345 -10.50 4.98 7.01
CA PHE A 345 -11.37 5.98 7.68
C PHE A 345 -10.56 7.10 8.34
N ALA A 346 -9.41 6.79 8.94
CA ALA A 346 -8.54 7.79 9.55
C ALA A 346 -8.02 8.80 8.53
N ILE A 347 -7.55 8.34 7.36
CA ILE A 347 -7.09 9.22 6.29
C ILE A 347 -8.26 10.07 5.77
N ALA A 348 -9.41 9.46 5.49
CA ALA A 348 -10.58 10.17 5.01
C ALA A 348 -11.06 11.27 5.97
N SER A 349 -10.97 11.03 7.29
CA SER A 349 -11.42 11.97 8.33
C SER A 349 -10.56 13.23 8.44
N LEU A 350 -9.38 13.25 7.84
CA LEU A 350 -8.49 14.42 7.84
C LEU A 350 -8.97 15.55 6.94
N VAL A 351 -9.86 15.25 6.00
CA VAL A 351 -10.54 16.25 5.18
C VAL A 351 -11.89 16.56 5.86
N SER A 352 -12.01 17.78 6.37
CA SER A 352 -13.27 18.21 7.00
C SER A 352 -14.39 18.38 5.97
N ASP A 353 -15.64 18.36 6.42
CA ASP A 353 -16.80 18.54 5.52
C ASP A 353 -16.80 19.92 4.85
N GLU A 354 -16.19 20.94 5.48
CA GLU A 354 -16.04 22.30 4.92
C GLU A 354 -14.97 22.37 3.83
N GLU A 355 -13.91 21.56 3.93
CA GLU A 355 -12.82 21.51 2.94
C GLU A 355 -13.15 20.58 1.77
N LEU A 356 -14.02 19.60 2.01
CA LEU A 356 -14.33 18.53 1.07
C LEU A 356 -14.97 19.07 -0.22
N ASN A 357 -14.34 18.81 -1.34
CA ASN A 357 -14.84 19.19 -2.68
C ASN A 357 -14.30 18.25 -3.75
N ALA A 358 -14.76 18.37 -4.99
CA ALA A 358 -14.42 17.47 -6.08
C ALA A 358 -12.91 17.40 -6.42
N ASP A 359 -12.14 18.42 -6.02
CA ASP A 359 -10.70 18.51 -6.23
C ASP A 359 -9.88 18.30 -4.94
N TYR A 360 -10.55 18.03 -3.81
CA TYR A 360 -9.90 17.80 -2.51
C TYR A 360 -10.66 16.74 -1.71
N ILE A 361 -10.42 15.46 -2.03
CA ILE A 361 -11.00 14.27 -1.36
C ILE A 361 -10.03 13.56 -0.43
N LEU A 362 -8.75 13.90 -0.50
CA LEU A 362 -7.67 13.33 0.31
C LEU A 362 -6.79 14.46 0.83
N PRO A 363 -6.17 14.32 2.02
CA PRO A 363 -5.23 15.31 2.52
C PRO A 363 -3.98 15.35 1.63
N GLU A 364 -3.29 16.49 1.61
CA GLU A 364 -1.99 16.60 0.94
C GLU A 364 -0.94 15.74 1.64
N ALA A 365 0.02 15.18 0.88
CA ALA A 365 1.03 14.25 1.39
C ALA A 365 1.89 14.81 2.54
N PHE A 366 2.04 16.12 2.62
CA PHE A 366 2.82 16.81 3.66
C PHE A 366 2.00 17.29 4.87
N ASP A 367 0.72 16.90 4.96
CA ASP A 367 -0.08 17.16 6.17
C ASP A 367 0.47 16.37 7.36
N LYS A 368 1.03 17.06 8.32
CA LYS A 368 1.69 16.47 9.50
C LYS A 368 0.76 15.69 10.42
N ARG A 369 -0.56 15.82 10.23
CA ARG A 369 -1.57 15.08 11.01
C ARG A 369 -1.66 13.62 10.59
N ILE A 370 -1.34 13.29 9.33
CA ILE A 370 -1.58 11.97 8.72
C ILE A 370 -0.94 10.85 9.53
N GLY A 371 0.38 10.89 9.71
CA GLY A 371 1.13 9.81 10.36
C GLY A 371 0.58 9.46 11.74
N LYS A 372 0.30 10.49 12.55
CA LYS A 372 -0.24 10.32 13.91
C LYS A 372 -1.68 9.78 13.88
N THR A 373 -2.56 10.38 13.09
CA THR A 373 -3.98 9.99 13.04
C THR A 373 -4.15 8.55 12.56
N VAL A 374 -3.40 8.16 11.52
CA VAL A 374 -3.41 6.78 11.01
C VAL A 374 -2.85 5.82 12.05
N ALA A 375 -1.72 6.16 12.69
CA ALA A 375 -1.10 5.29 13.71
C ALA A 375 -2.02 5.05 14.91
N GLU A 376 -2.70 6.08 15.41
CA GLU A 376 -3.64 5.95 16.53
C GLU A 376 -4.83 5.05 16.17
N ALA A 377 -5.40 5.21 14.97
CA ALA A 377 -6.52 4.39 14.50
C ALA A 377 -6.11 2.92 14.30
N VAL A 378 -4.95 2.69 13.69
CA VAL A 378 -4.40 1.35 13.46
C VAL A 378 -4.07 0.65 14.78
N LYS A 379 -3.42 1.35 15.73
CA LYS A 379 -3.14 0.83 17.06
C LYS A 379 -4.42 0.43 17.80
N LYS A 380 -5.45 1.28 17.74
CA LYS A 380 -6.75 0.98 18.35
C LYS A 380 -7.36 -0.28 17.75
N ALA A 381 -7.40 -0.36 16.41
CA ALA A 381 -7.93 -1.54 15.72
C ALA A 381 -7.13 -2.82 16.03
N ALA A 382 -5.80 -2.72 16.15
CA ALA A 382 -4.96 -3.85 16.55
C ALA A 382 -5.30 -4.38 17.96
N ILE A 383 -5.57 -3.49 18.90
CA ILE A 383 -5.98 -3.85 20.27
C ILE A 383 -7.38 -4.50 20.24
N GLU A 384 -8.35 -3.90 19.54
CA GLU A 384 -9.73 -4.38 19.46
C GLU A 384 -9.83 -5.73 18.75
N SER A 385 -8.99 -5.98 17.74
CA SER A 385 -8.94 -7.27 17.00
C SER A 385 -8.03 -8.32 17.64
N GLY A 386 -7.34 -8.00 18.74
CA GLY A 386 -6.56 -8.94 19.54
C GLY A 386 -5.19 -9.30 18.95
N VAL A 387 -4.66 -8.52 18.01
CA VAL A 387 -3.33 -8.74 17.43
C VAL A 387 -2.23 -7.91 18.10
N ALA A 388 -2.58 -6.96 18.96
CA ALA A 388 -1.63 -6.20 19.79
C ALA A 388 -1.05 -7.06 20.91
N ARG A 389 0.22 -6.80 21.26
CA ARG A 389 0.94 -7.53 22.34
C ARG A 389 1.26 -6.67 23.55
N ILE A 390 1.14 -5.35 23.44
CA ILE A 390 1.35 -4.38 24.53
C ILE A 390 0.29 -3.27 24.48
#